data_c2d6453dfa3827d6edc5a963b3ab2d2e
#
_entry.id   c2d6453dfa3827d6edc5a963b3ab2d2e
#
_cell.length_a   1.000
_cell.length_b   1.000
_cell.length_c   1.000
_cell.angle_alpha   90.00
_cell.angle_beta   90.00
_cell.angle_gamma   90.00
#
_symmetry.space_group_name_H-M   'P 1'
#
loop_
_entity.id
_entity.type
_entity.pdbx_description
1 polymer ?
#
loop_
_entity_poly.entity_id
_entity_poly.type
_entity_poly.pdbx_seq_one_letter_code
_entity_poly.pdbx_strand_id
1 'polypeptide(L)'
;MPKIQSSIEIDGPIDKVFALARDIESFPEFMPDLKSVNIVERSEDGSRIVSEWVGIVKEFKTTLKWTEEDIWDDKARTCVFSLVKGDYSKYSGNWAFTDLGDKTRFDSEIEVEYDVPLVGALIKGIIAKKMKENVDNMLEAIKGRVEG
;
A
#
# COMPACT_ATOMS: atom_id res chain seq x y z
N MET A 1 -8.56 11.88 12.13
CA MET A 1 -7.62 10.91 11.56
C MET A 1 -7.60 11.05 10.05
N PRO A 2 -6.43 11.25 9.46
CA PRO A 2 -6.39 11.37 8.01
C PRO A 2 -6.75 10.05 7.34
N LYS A 3 -7.73 10.13 6.47
CA LYS A 3 -8.16 9.02 5.64
C LYS A 3 -7.72 9.33 4.21
N ILE A 4 -6.96 8.43 3.62
CA ILE A 4 -6.45 8.60 2.26
C ILE A 4 -7.21 7.66 1.35
N GLN A 5 -7.89 8.23 0.36
CA GLN A 5 -8.64 7.48 -0.63
C GLN A 5 -8.07 7.75 -2.01
N SER A 6 -7.83 6.70 -2.77
CA SER A 6 -7.32 6.79 -4.12
C SER A 6 -7.95 5.70 -4.99
N SER A 7 -8.12 5.99 -6.26
CA SER A 7 -8.72 5.06 -7.20
C SER A 7 -8.07 5.22 -8.57
N ILE A 8 -7.91 4.13 -9.31
CA ILE A 8 -7.35 4.16 -10.65
C ILE A 8 -7.97 3.05 -11.49
N GLU A 9 -8.13 3.31 -12.80
CA GLU A 9 -8.52 2.29 -13.76
C GLU A 9 -7.28 1.79 -14.49
N ILE A 10 -7.15 0.48 -14.59
CA ILE A 10 -5.99 -0.19 -15.18
C ILE A 10 -6.46 -1.01 -16.38
N ASP A 11 -5.81 -0.83 -17.54
CA ASP A 11 -6.07 -1.63 -18.74
C ASP A 11 -5.46 -3.01 -18.57
N GLY A 12 -6.26 -3.94 -18.11
CA GLY A 12 -5.85 -5.32 -17.89
C GLY A 12 -6.93 -6.10 -17.16
N PRO A 13 -6.95 -7.42 -17.34
CA PRO A 13 -7.94 -8.25 -16.65
C PRO A 13 -7.65 -8.31 -15.14
N ILE A 14 -8.72 -8.47 -14.36
CA ILE A 14 -8.64 -8.44 -12.91
C ILE A 14 -7.66 -9.47 -12.34
N ASP A 15 -7.56 -10.65 -12.95
CA ASP A 15 -6.65 -11.68 -12.48
C ASP A 15 -5.19 -11.24 -12.56
N LYS A 16 -4.84 -10.54 -13.64
CA LYS A 16 -3.47 -10.02 -13.82
C LYS A 16 -3.16 -8.90 -12.82
N VAL A 17 -4.11 -7.97 -12.66
CA VAL A 17 -3.94 -6.84 -11.73
C VAL A 17 -3.85 -7.35 -10.30
N PHE A 18 -4.74 -8.24 -9.91
CA PHE A 18 -4.78 -8.80 -8.57
C PHE A 18 -3.51 -9.59 -8.24
N ALA A 19 -3.02 -10.39 -9.19
CA ALA A 19 -1.79 -11.17 -9.01
C ALA A 19 -0.57 -10.26 -8.80
N LEU A 20 -0.48 -9.17 -9.58
CA LEU A 20 0.63 -8.22 -9.41
C LEU A 20 0.54 -7.49 -8.07
N ALA A 21 -0.66 -7.08 -7.66
CA ALA A 21 -0.86 -6.40 -6.39
C ALA A 21 -0.53 -7.31 -5.20
N ARG A 22 -0.69 -8.62 -5.35
CA ARG A 22 -0.33 -9.61 -4.31
C ARG A 22 1.16 -9.84 -4.23
N ASP A 23 1.90 -9.59 -5.29
CA ASP A 23 3.35 -9.81 -5.37
C ASP A 23 4.09 -8.62 -4.75
N ILE A 24 3.86 -8.40 -3.47
CA ILE A 24 4.33 -7.22 -2.75
C ILE A 24 5.85 -7.13 -2.69
N GLU A 25 6.55 -8.26 -2.69
CA GLU A 25 8.02 -8.27 -2.66
C GLU A 25 8.64 -7.73 -3.95
N SER A 26 7.88 -7.67 -5.04
CA SER A 26 8.34 -7.07 -6.30
C SER A 26 8.23 -5.54 -6.32
N PHE A 27 7.46 -4.96 -5.40
CA PHE A 27 7.17 -3.52 -5.40
C PHE A 27 8.42 -2.62 -5.41
N PRO A 28 9.48 -2.89 -4.64
CA PRO A 28 10.67 -2.03 -4.69
C PRO A 28 11.34 -1.98 -6.06
N GLU A 29 11.11 -2.96 -6.93
CA GLU A 29 11.68 -2.99 -8.28
C GLU A 29 11.17 -1.83 -9.15
N PHE A 30 9.95 -1.36 -8.90
CA PHE A 30 9.32 -0.32 -9.73
C PHE A 30 8.67 0.81 -8.91
N MET A 31 8.85 0.80 -7.59
CA MET A 31 8.34 1.86 -6.70
C MET A 31 9.51 2.51 -5.97
N PRO A 32 9.99 3.68 -6.43
CA PRO A 32 11.18 4.29 -5.85
C PRO A 32 11.03 4.76 -4.40
N ASP A 33 9.80 4.91 -3.92
CA ASP A 33 9.55 5.31 -2.54
C ASP A 33 9.58 4.15 -1.55
N LEU A 34 9.75 2.91 -2.04
CA LEU A 34 9.92 1.73 -1.21
C LEU A 34 11.35 1.22 -1.32
N LYS A 35 12.00 1.10 -0.17
CA LYS A 35 13.35 0.54 -0.11
C LYS A 35 13.32 -0.98 -0.10
N SER A 36 12.42 -1.57 0.70
CA SER A 36 12.29 -3.03 0.77
C SER A 36 10.91 -3.44 1.26
N VAL A 37 10.50 -4.63 0.82
CA VAL A 37 9.30 -5.33 1.32
C VAL A 37 9.68 -6.79 1.47
N ASN A 38 9.53 -7.35 2.66
CA ASN A 38 9.87 -8.74 2.94
C ASN A 38 8.73 -9.45 3.65
N ILE A 39 8.29 -10.57 3.09
CA ILE A 39 7.29 -11.42 3.72
C ILE A 39 7.98 -12.24 4.80
N VAL A 40 7.48 -12.14 6.05
CA VAL A 40 8.06 -12.84 7.20
C VAL A 40 7.19 -14.00 7.67
N GLU A 41 5.91 -14.01 7.31
CA GLU A 41 4.98 -15.06 7.68
C GLU A 41 3.90 -15.18 6.61
N ARG A 42 3.50 -16.41 6.32
CA ARG A 42 2.45 -16.68 5.33
C ARG A 42 1.63 -17.89 5.80
N SER A 43 0.30 -17.77 5.76
CA SER A 43 -0.58 -18.90 6.05
C SER A 43 -0.50 -19.95 4.95
N GLU A 44 -0.93 -21.18 5.24
CA GLU A 44 -0.88 -22.29 4.28
C GLU A 44 -1.56 -21.98 2.96
N ASP A 45 -2.73 -21.35 3.02
CA ASP A 45 -3.51 -21.01 1.84
C ASP A 45 -3.07 -19.69 1.20
N GLY A 46 -2.09 -18.97 1.80
CA GLY A 46 -1.59 -17.70 1.29
C GLY A 46 -2.52 -16.52 1.49
N SER A 47 -3.64 -16.69 2.19
CA SER A 47 -4.60 -15.60 2.41
C SER A 47 -4.12 -14.60 3.45
N ARG A 48 -3.36 -15.03 4.43
CA ARG A 48 -2.80 -14.17 5.46
C ARG A 48 -1.31 -14.05 5.28
N ILE A 49 -0.83 -12.82 5.17
CA ILE A 49 0.59 -12.52 4.97
C ILE A 49 1.00 -11.47 5.98
N VAL A 50 2.12 -11.70 6.66
CA VAL A 50 2.76 -10.68 7.50
C VAL A 50 4.04 -10.25 6.81
N SER A 51 4.20 -8.95 6.62
CA SER A 51 5.34 -8.41 5.86
C SER A 51 5.94 -7.19 6.55
N GLU A 52 7.24 -7.02 6.32
CA GLU A 52 8.00 -5.88 6.81
C GLU A 52 8.29 -4.92 5.66
N TRP A 53 8.00 -3.65 5.87
CA TRP A 53 8.12 -2.61 4.86
C TRP A 53 9.08 -1.52 5.31
N VAL A 54 9.86 -1.01 4.37
CA VAL A 54 10.71 0.16 4.58
C VAL A 54 10.39 1.17 3.48
N GLY A 55 9.78 2.27 3.88
CA GLY A 55 9.47 3.38 2.98
C GLY A 55 10.50 4.49 3.11
N ILE A 56 10.64 5.29 2.07
CA ILE A 56 11.58 6.41 2.01
C ILE A 56 10.80 7.71 2.03
N VAL A 57 11.15 8.60 2.97
CA VAL A 57 10.61 9.96 3.02
C VAL A 57 11.74 10.91 2.68
N LYS A 58 11.88 11.25 1.40
CA LYS A 58 13.00 12.03 0.87
C LYS A 58 13.13 13.40 1.52
N GLU A 59 12.00 14.07 1.78
CA GLU A 59 11.98 15.43 2.34
C GLU A 59 12.61 15.50 3.72
N PHE A 60 12.55 14.42 4.48
CA PHE A 60 13.12 14.35 5.83
C PHE A 60 14.38 13.51 5.88
N LYS A 61 14.87 13.03 4.73
CA LYS A 61 16.05 12.15 4.62
C LYS A 61 15.99 10.99 5.61
N THR A 62 14.82 10.39 5.73
CA THR A 62 14.57 9.31 6.68
C THR A 62 13.80 8.18 6.03
N THR A 63 13.72 7.07 6.75
CA THR A 63 12.92 5.92 6.36
C THR A 63 11.84 5.67 7.40
N LEU A 64 10.73 5.10 6.96
CA LEU A 64 9.66 4.63 7.83
C LEU A 64 9.64 3.10 7.74
N LYS A 65 9.66 2.46 8.90
CA LYS A 65 9.63 1.00 8.98
C LYS A 65 8.36 0.56 9.68
N TRP A 66 7.69 -0.45 9.10
CA TRP A 66 6.52 -1.03 9.74
C TRP A 66 6.34 -2.48 9.32
N THR A 67 5.60 -3.20 10.14
CA THR A 67 5.18 -4.56 9.86
C THR A 67 3.66 -4.55 9.79
N GLU A 68 3.12 -5.14 8.75
CA GLU A 68 1.67 -5.21 8.55
C GLU A 68 1.21 -6.63 8.32
N GLU A 69 -0.08 -6.85 8.64
CA GLU A 69 -0.77 -8.09 8.33
C GLU A 69 -1.75 -7.81 7.19
N ASP A 70 -1.65 -8.59 6.12
CA ASP A 70 -2.55 -8.50 4.98
C ASP A 70 -3.45 -9.73 4.94
N ILE A 71 -4.75 -9.51 4.82
CA ILE A 71 -5.73 -10.57 4.62
C ILE A 71 -6.30 -10.43 3.21
N TRP A 72 -5.99 -11.39 2.35
CA TRP A 72 -6.43 -11.42 0.96
C TRP A 72 -7.66 -12.29 0.81
N ASP A 73 -8.64 -11.81 0.05
CA ASP A 73 -9.85 -12.55 -0.28
C ASP A 73 -9.93 -12.71 -1.80
N ASP A 74 -9.69 -13.92 -2.29
CA ASP A 74 -9.63 -14.21 -3.72
C ASP A 74 -11.01 -14.10 -4.39
N LYS A 75 -12.07 -14.34 -3.66
CA LYS A 75 -13.43 -14.27 -4.21
C LYS A 75 -13.93 -12.84 -4.28
N ALA A 76 -13.75 -12.10 -3.19
CA ALA A 76 -14.18 -10.71 -3.12
C ALA A 76 -13.22 -9.78 -3.85
N ARG A 77 -12.02 -10.24 -4.16
CA ARG A 77 -10.94 -9.43 -4.77
C ARG A 77 -10.62 -8.23 -3.91
N THR A 78 -10.29 -8.51 -2.66
CA THR A 78 -9.94 -7.49 -1.67
C THR A 78 -8.71 -7.88 -0.88
N CYS A 79 -8.10 -6.85 -0.27
CA CYS A 79 -7.06 -7.05 0.72
C CYS A 79 -7.36 -6.09 1.88
N VAL A 80 -7.36 -6.61 3.09
CA VAL A 80 -7.47 -5.77 4.29
C VAL A 80 -6.14 -5.83 5.00
N PHE A 81 -5.56 -4.69 5.30
CA PHE A 81 -4.26 -4.63 5.96
C PHE A 81 -4.33 -3.80 7.23
N SER A 82 -3.49 -4.19 8.20
CA SER A 82 -3.42 -3.52 9.50
C SER A 82 -2.00 -3.57 10.04
N LEU A 83 -1.68 -2.57 10.86
CA LEU A 83 -0.38 -2.45 11.49
C LEU A 83 -0.19 -3.52 12.57
N VAL A 84 0.94 -4.22 12.52
CA VAL A 84 1.38 -5.09 13.60
C VAL A 84 2.28 -4.29 14.54
N LYS A 85 3.27 -3.58 13.98
CA LYS A 85 4.18 -2.71 14.73
C LYS A 85 4.94 -1.81 13.75
N GLY A 86 5.52 -0.74 14.25
CA GLY A 86 6.38 0.12 13.44
C GLY A 86 6.28 1.58 13.81
N ASP A 87 6.76 2.41 12.89
CA ASP A 87 6.90 3.86 13.10
C ASP A 87 5.57 4.61 13.06
N TYR A 88 4.51 3.98 12.54
CA TYR A 88 3.17 4.58 12.57
C TYR A 88 2.48 4.30 13.90
N SER A 89 1.70 5.24 14.40
CA SER A 89 0.83 5.00 15.55
C SER A 89 -0.46 4.31 15.13
N LYS A 90 -0.92 4.55 13.90
CA LYS A 90 -2.03 3.83 13.27
C LYS A 90 -1.77 3.66 11.79
N TYR A 91 -2.10 2.49 11.28
CA TYR A 91 -2.00 2.19 9.86
C TYR A 91 -2.94 1.02 9.57
N SER A 92 -3.98 1.27 8.83
CA SER A 92 -4.90 0.22 8.42
C SER A 92 -5.62 0.66 7.15
N GLY A 93 -6.13 -0.29 6.41
CA GLY A 93 -6.87 0.04 5.21
C GLY A 93 -7.30 -1.16 4.43
N ASN A 94 -7.72 -0.90 3.21
CA ASN A 94 -8.13 -1.97 2.31
C ASN A 94 -7.89 -1.58 0.87
N TRP A 95 -7.72 -2.61 0.05
CA TRP A 95 -7.70 -2.53 -1.39
C TRP A 95 -8.89 -3.31 -1.92
N ALA A 96 -9.56 -2.78 -2.92
CA ALA A 96 -10.66 -3.46 -3.59
C ALA A 96 -10.45 -3.37 -5.10
N PHE A 97 -10.64 -4.50 -5.77
CA PHE A 97 -10.47 -4.60 -7.21
C PHE A 97 -11.82 -4.94 -7.82
N THR A 98 -12.24 -4.14 -8.79
CA THR A 98 -13.53 -4.32 -9.46
C THR A 98 -13.29 -4.67 -10.94
N ASP A 99 -13.89 -5.76 -11.37
CA ASP A 99 -13.82 -6.21 -12.75
C ASP A 99 -14.72 -5.34 -13.63
N LEU A 100 -14.12 -4.64 -14.59
CA LEU A 100 -14.84 -3.81 -15.56
C LEU A 100 -14.82 -4.44 -16.98
N GLY A 101 -14.53 -5.73 -17.05
CA GLY A 101 -14.36 -6.45 -18.31
C GLY A 101 -12.89 -6.56 -18.67
N ASP A 102 -12.44 -5.80 -19.67
CA ASP A 102 -11.03 -5.77 -20.07
C ASP A 102 -10.20 -4.76 -19.24
N LYS A 103 -10.86 -4.05 -18.32
CA LYS A 103 -10.21 -3.12 -17.38
C LYS A 103 -10.52 -3.53 -15.96
N THR A 104 -9.73 -2.99 -15.04
CA THR A 104 -9.90 -3.21 -13.58
C THR A 104 -9.85 -1.87 -12.88
N ARG A 105 -10.81 -1.63 -11.98
CA ARG A 105 -10.72 -0.48 -11.06
C ARG A 105 -10.05 -0.94 -9.77
N PHE A 106 -9.04 -0.21 -9.34
CA PHE A 106 -8.30 -0.46 -8.12
C PHE A 106 -8.59 0.70 -7.16
N ASP A 107 -9.24 0.39 -6.06
CA ASP A 107 -9.54 1.37 -5.01
C ASP A 107 -8.70 1.10 -3.78
N SER A 108 -8.11 2.16 -3.22
CA SER A 108 -7.32 2.10 -2.00
C SER A 108 -7.89 3.07 -0.97
N GLU A 109 -8.05 2.59 0.26
CA GLU A 109 -8.46 3.42 1.39
C GLU A 109 -7.54 3.10 2.55
N ILE A 110 -6.88 4.14 3.11
CA ILE A 110 -5.92 3.99 4.19
C ILE A 110 -6.22 5.00 5.29
N GLU A 111 -6.26 4.54 6.53
CA GLU A 111 -6.23 5.40 7.70
C GLU A 111 -4.83 5.32 8.30
N VAL A 112 -4.17 6.46 8.40
CA VAL A 112 -2.79 6.51 8.87
C VAL A 112 -2.65 7.64 9.89
N GLU A 113 -1.87 7.36 10.94
CA GLU A 113 -1.50 8.35 11.93
C GLU A 113 -0.03 8.15 12.27
N TYR A 114 0.71 9.23 12.18
CA TYR A 114 2.13 9.25 12.48
C TYR A 114 2.34 10.25 13.60
N ASP A 115 2.59 9.72 14.79
CA ASP A 115 2.69 10.52 16.01
C ASP A 115 4.15 10.68 16.37
N VAL A 116 4.72 11.84 16.01
CA VAL A 116 6.09 12.20 16.36
C VAL A 116 6.04 13.25 17.46
N PRO A 117 6.57 12.95 18.63
CA PRO A 117 6.66 13.96 19.69
C PRO A 117 7.42 15.19 19.19
N LEU A 118 6.95 16.37 19.54
CA LEU A 118 7.57 17.65 19.22
C LEU A 118 7.40 18.12 17.77
N VAL A 119 6.57 17.41 16.98
CA VAL A 119 6.27 17.82 15.61
C VAL A 119 4.91 18.51 15.59
N GLY A 120 4.87 19.73 15.06
CA GLY A 120 3.65 20.53 15.01
C GLY A 120 2.67 20.06 13.94
N ALA A 121 1.46 20.64 13.96
CA ALA A 121 0.39 20.32 13.00
C ALA A 121 0.82 20.50 11.55
N LEU A 122 1.70 21.47 11.28
CA LEU A 122 2.22 21.71 9.93
C LEU A 122 2.95 20.48 9.38
N ILE A 123 3.80 19.85 10.19
CA ILE A 123 4.57 18.67 9.77
C ILE A 123 3.63 17.47 9.59
N LYS A 124 2.62 17.31 10.47
CA LYS A 124 1.62 16.25 10.30
C LYS A 124 0.87 16.40 8.98
N GLY A 125 0.56 17.65 8.59
CA GLY A 125 -0.08 17.92 7.31
C GLY A 125 0.81 17.57 6.11
N ILE A 126 2.11 17.86 6.21
CA ILE A 126 3.08 17.50 5.17
C ILE A 126 3.18 15.98 5.03
N ILE A 127 3.23 15.27 6.15
CA ILE A 127 3.29 13.79 6.13
C ILE A 127 2.04 13.21 5.47
N ALA A 128 0.85 13.70 5.83
CA ALA A 128 -0.41 13.24 5.23
C ALA A 128 -0.42 13.47 3.72
N LYS A 129 0.04 14.63 3.27
CA LYS A 129 0.15 14.94 1.84
C LYS A 129 1.11 14.00 1.14
N LYS A 130 2.25 13.70 1.74
CA LYS A 130 3.24 12.76 1.19
C LYS A 130 2.69 11.35 1.12
N MET A 131 1.94 10.92 2.13
CA MET A 131 1.29 9.62 2.11
C MET A 131 0.32 9.51 0.94
N LYS A 132 -0.48 10.56 0.68
CA LYS A 132 -1.40 10.57 -0.45
C LYS A 132 -0.63 10.47 -1.77
N GLU A 133 0.45 11.23 -1.93
CA GLU A 133 1.29 11.17 -3.12
C GLU A 133 1.90 9.78 -3.30
N ASN A 134 2.39 9.18 -2.23
CA ASN A 134 3.00 7.85 -2.29
C ASN A 134 1.98 6.78 -2.68
N VAL A 135 0.75 6.86 -2.15
CA VAL A 135 -0.32 5.94 -2.52
C VAL A 135 -0.68 6.11 -4.00
N ASP A 136 -0.83 7.35 -4.46
CA ASP A 136 -1.14 7.62 -5.87
C ASP A 136 -0.02 7.12 -6.78
N ASN A 137 1.22 7.32 -6.40
CA ASN A 137 2.38 6.83 -7.17
C ASN A 137 2.41 5.30 -7.22
N MET A 138 2.04 4.64 -6.12
CA MET A 138 1.95 3.19 -6.07
C MET A 138 0.89 2.66 -7.05
N LEU A 139 -0.29 3.27 -7.05
CA LEU A 139 -1.35 2.89 -7.98
C LEU A 139 -0.92 3.09 -9.44
N GLU A 140 -0.28 4.22 -9.73
CA GLU A 140 0.25 4.51 -11.07
C GLU A 140 1.34 3.51 -11.46
N ALA A 141 2.21 3.14 -10.52
CA ALA A 141 3.29 2.18 -10.77
C ALA A 141 2.72 0.79 -11.10
N ILE A 142 1.70 0.34 -10.37
CA ILE A 142 1.02 -0.92 -10.65
C ILE A 142 0.35 -0.87 -12.03
N LYS A 143 -0.33 0.23 -12.34
CA LYS A 143 -0.94 0.44 -13.65
C LYS A 143 0.11 0.33 -14.77
N GLY A 144 1.21 1.02 -14.63
CA GLY A 144 2.30 0.99 -15.62
C GLY A 144 2.88 -0.41 -15.80
N ARG A 145 3.03 -1.16 -14.71
CA ARG A 145 3.58 -2.52 -14.76
C ARG A 145 2.62 -3.50 -15.45
N VAL A 146 1.31 -3.33 -15.25
CA VAL A 146 0.29 -4.17 -15.91
C VAL A 146 0.20 -3.85 -17.41
N GLU A 147 0.19 -2.56 -17.73
CA GLU A 147 -0.04 -2.08 -19.12
C GLU A 147 1.22 -2.09 -19.98
N GLY A 148 2.36 -2.04 -19.36
CA GLY A 148 3.65 -1.93 -20.04
C GLY A 148 4.28 -3.26 -20.50
#